data_faa5f27a638d4938f177d75d3f355249
#
_entry.id   faa5f27a638d4938f177d75d3f355249
#
_cell.length_a   1.000
_cell.length_b   1.000
_cell.length_c   1.000
_cell.angle_alpha   90.00
_cell.angle_beta   90.00
_cell.angle_gamma   90.00
#
_symmetry.space_group_name_H-M   'P 1'
#
loop_
_entity.id
_entity.type
_entity.pdbx_description
1 polymer ?
#
loop_
_entity_poly.entity_id
_entity_poly.type
_entity_poly.pdbx_seq_one_letter_code
_entity_poly.pdbx_strand_id
1 'polypeptide(L)'
;MENEDKVRAAIHLALGKKPDRFKPVKDFLYGVKDAGRKVHLIEERIEYREESIGAHGMSYSEHISCSRDQDHSQVESAAMALDALERELQEARNACADAKVAVAEFIATLEDVNQQAVVTKKYIHGQDWEKIALDMGMSVRTVQRLHGRALPLLQETLEQKMAS
;
A
#
# COMPACT_ATOMS: atom_id res chain seq x y z
N MET A 1 1.56 -19.47 7.87
CA MET A 1 2.34 -18.79 6.82
C MET A 1 3.09 -19.77 5.91
N GLU A 2 3.92 -20.68 6.43
CA GLU A 2 4.72 -21.62 5.61
C GLU A 2 3.88 -22.63 4.77
N ASN A 3 2.68 -22.95 5.19
CA ASN A 3 1.81 -23.91 4.52
C ASN A 3 1.04 -23.31 3.33
N GLU A 4 0.70 -22.02 3.37
CA GLU A 4 0.02 -21.32 2.27
C GLU A 4 0.95 -21.09 1.09
N ASP A 5 2.23 -20.80 1.33
CA ASP A 5 3.24 -20.63 0.27
C ASP A 5 3.54 -21.96 -0.42
N LYS A 6 3.55 -23.09 0.32
CA LYS A 6 3.70 -24.43 -0.25
C LYS A 6 2.50 -24.84 -1.12
N VAL A 7 1.27 -24.50 -0.68
CA VAL A 7 0.04 -24.77 -1.44
C VAL A 7 0.01 -23.90 -2.71
N ARG A 8 0.35 -22.63 -2.63
CA ARG A 8 0.45 -21.74 -3.81
C ARG A 8 1.51 -22.22 -4.80
N ALA A 9 2.67 -22.62 -4.32
CA ALA A 9 3.74 -23.18 -5.16
C ALA A 9 3.28 -24.47 -5.87
N ALA A 10 2.56 -25.35 -5.18
CA ALA A 10 2.00 -26.57 -5.76
C ALA A 10 0.93 -26.29 -6.83
N ILE A 11 0.06 -25.31 -6.60
CA ILE A 11 -0.95 -24.87 -7.58
C ILE A 11 -0.27 -24.25 -8.82
N HIS A 12 0.77 -23.43 -8.63
CA HIS A 12 1.53 -22.84 -9.75
C HIS A 12 2.27 -23.91 -10.58
N LEU A 13 2.79 -24.95 -9.92
CA LEU A 13 3.45 -26.08 -10.59
C LEU A 13 2.44 -26.91 -11.39
N ALA A 14 1.25 -27.14 -10.83
CA ALA A 14 0.15 -27.86 -11.51
C ALA A 14 -0.41 -27.10 -12.73
N LEU A 15 -0.34 -25.75 -12.72
CA LEU A 15 -0.76 -24.87 -13.82
C LEU A 15 0.35 -24.61 -14.85
N GLY A 16 1.53 -25.23 -14.73
CA GLY A 16 2.67 -25.04 -15.64
C GLY A 16 3.29 -23.65 -15.62
N LYS A 17 2.94 -22.80 -14.63
CA LYS A 17 3.55 -21.48 -14.43
C LYS A 17 4.85 -21.63 -13.65
N LYS A 18 5.97 -21.29 -14.26
CA LYS A 18 7.26 -21.23 -13.56
C LYS A 18 7.15 -20.25 -12.38
N PRO A 19 7.69 -20.60 -11.19
CA PRO A 19 7.73 -19.68 -10.06
C PRO A 19 8.42 -18.38 -10.47
N ASP A 20 7.85 -17.25 -10.10
CA ASP A 20 8.44 -15.94 -10.40
C ASP A 20 9.72 -15.79 -9.57
N ARG A 21 10.88 -15.90 -10.25
CA ARG A 21 12.20 -15.78 -9.65
C ARG A 21 12.39 -14.45 -8.90
N PHE A 22 11.70 -13.41 -9.32
CA PHE A 22 11.80 -12.07 -8.77
C PHE A 22 10.66 -11.74 -7.79
N LYS A 23 9.92 -12.75 -7.33
CA LYS A 23 8.84 -12.54 -6.37
C LYS A 23 9.31 -11.82 -5.10
N PRO A 24 10.43 -12.20 -4.44
CA PRO A 24 10.85 -11.50 -3.21
C PRO A 24 11.11 -10.02 -3.40
N VAL A 25 11.81 -9.62 -4.45
CA VAL A 25 12.08 -8.22 -4.73
C VAL A 25 10.81 -7.47 -5.13
N LYS A 26 9.92 -8.10 -5.88
CA LYS A 26 8.61 -7.51 -6.23
C LYS A 26 7.74 -7.31 -5.00
N ASP A 27 7.66 -8.29 -4.10
CA ASP A 27 6.90 -8.20 -2.86
C ASP A 27 7.44 -7.05 -1.98
N PHE A 28 8.75 -6.89 -1.87
CA PHE A 28 9.36 -5.75 -1.19
C PHE A 28 8.98 -4.41 -1.84
N LEU A 29 9.10 -4.29 -3.16
CA LEU A 29 8.75 -3.09 -3.91
C LEU A 29 7.24 -2.77 -3.82
N TYR A 30 6.37 -3.78 -3.82
CA TYR A 30 4.92 -3.60 -3.67
C TYR A 30 4.50 -3.24 -2.24
N GLY A 31 5.35 -3.41 -1.23
CA GLY A 31 5.07 -3.02 0.14
C GLY A 31 4.63 -1.56 0.28
N VAL A 32 5.15 -0.65 -0.53
CA VAL A 32 4.69 0.75 -0.60
C VAL A 32 3.21 0.86 -1.00
N LYS A 33 2.80 0.08 -2.01
CA LYS A 33 1.42 0.08 -2.48
C LYS A 33 0.47 -0.51 -1.43
N ASP A 34 0.91 -1.53 -0.71
CA ASP A 34 0.13 -2.17 0.35
C ASP A 34 -0.03 -1.23 1.56
N ALA A 35 1.04 -0.52 1.95
CA ALA A 35 0.98 0.53 2.96
C ALA A 35 0.04 1.67 2.54
N GLY A 36 0.07 2.10 1.29
CA GLY A 36 -0.85 3.11 0.76
C GLY A 36 -2.31 2.66 0.78
N ARG A 37 -2.59 1.40 0.45
CA ARG A 37 -3.95 0.83 0.55
C ARG A 37 -4.46 0.80 1.99
N LYS A 38 -3.58 0.51 2.96
CA LYS A 38 -3.96 0.53 4.38
C LYS A 38 -4.38 1.93 4.81
N VAL A 39 -3.65 2.97 4.40
CA VAL A 39 -4.02 4.37 4.67
C VAL A 39 -5.41 4.67 4.12
N HIS A 40 -5.66 4.34 2.84
CA HIS A 40 -6.95 4.61 2.20
C HIS A 40 -8.13 3.89 2.89
N LEU A 41 -7.95 2.63 3.29
CA LEU A 41 -8.99 1.89 4.03
C LEU A 41 -9.32 2.52 5.38
N ILE A 42 -8.35 3.12 6.07
CA ILE A 42 -8.61 3.80 7.33
C ILE A 42 -9.34 5.13 7.07
N GLU A 43 -8.95 5.87 6.03
CA GLU A 43 -9.62 7.11 5.61
C GLU A 43 -11.11 6.84 5.28
N GLU A 44 -11.42 5.80 4.51
CA GLU A 44 -12.80 5.38 4.23
C GLU A 44 -13.59 5.02 5.51
N ARG A 45 -12.93 4.39 6.49
CA ARG A 45 -13.57 4.06 7.78
C ARG A 45 -13.87 5.31 8.62
N ILE A 46 -13.02 6.33 8.57
CA ILE A 46 -13.25 7.61 9.24
C ILE A 46 -14.42 8.32 8.58
N GLU A 47 -14.41 8.46 7.25
CA GLU A 47 -15.50 9.09 6.48
C GLU A 47 -16.85 8.44 6.77
N TYR A 48 -16.94 7.11 6.73
CA TYR A 48 -18.14 6.38 7.09
C TYR A 48 -18.63 6.66 8.52
N ARG A 49 -17.70 6.80 9.48
CA ARG A 49 -18.05 7.12 10.87
C ARG A 49 -18.56 8.54 11.02
N GLU A 50 -17.92 9.52 10.38
CA GLU A 50 -18.35 10.92 10.38
C GLU A 50 -19.74 11.08 9.78
N GLU A 51 -20.02 10.43 8.65
CA GLU A 51 -21.36 10.42 8.04
C GLU A 51 -22.40 9.79 8.96
N SER A 52 -22.08 8.71 9.64
CA SER A 52 -22.98 8.04 10.60
C SER A 52 -23.31 8.93 11.79
N ILE A 53 -22.34 9.68 12.33
CA ILE A 53 -22.54 10.63 13.42
C ILE A 53 -23.41 11.80 12.94
N GLY A 54 -23.13 12.34 11.74
CA GLY A 54 -23.91 13.44 11.13
C GLY A 54 -25.36 13.07 10.86
N ALA A 55 -25.62 11.86 10.37
CA ALA A 55 -26.96 11.37 10.09
C ALA A 55 -27.82 11.20 11.37
N HIS A 56 -27.23 10.79 12.49
CA HIS A 56 -27.92 10.71 13.78
C HIS A 56 -28.20 12.08 14.38
N GLY A 57 -27.33 13.08 14.17
CA GLY A 57 -27.52 14.46 14.64
C GLY A 57 -28.70 15.18 13.98
N MET A 58 -29.04 14.82 12.73
CA MET A 58 -30.18 15.43 12.01
C MET A 58 -31.54 14.82 12.37
N SER A 59 -31.58 13.60 12.93
CA SER A 59 -32.84 12.94 13.33
C SER A 59 -33.39 13.39 14.71
N TYR A 60 -32.71 14.29 15.39
CA TYR A 60 -32.97 14.64 16.80
C TYR A 60 -34.02 15.73 17.03
N SER A 61 -34.73 16.16 15.98
CA SER A 61 -35.63 17.31 16.09
C SER A 61 -37.06 16.99 16.59
N GLU A 62 -37.47 15.74 16.80
CA GLU A 62 -38.92 15.45 17.00
C GLU A 62 -39.31 14.57 18.22
N HIS A 63 -38.41 14.05 19.03
CA HIS A 63 -38.78 13.31 20.25
C HIS A 63 -37.97 13.70 21.49
N ILE A 64 -38.41 14.75 22.16
CA ILE A 64 -38.02 15.10 23.52
C ILE A 64 -38.73 14.16 24.48
N SER A 65 -38.11 13.07 24.89
CA SER A 65 -38.56 12.33 26.08
C SER A 65 -37.38 11.49 26.64
N CYS A 66 -36.86 11.94 27.78
CA CYS A 66 -36.18 11.18 28.84
C CYS A 66 -35.05 10.19 28.45
N SER A 67 -33.83 10.67 28.31
CA SER A 67 -32.65 10.10 29.00
C SER A 67 -31.35 10.84 28.57
N ARG A 68 -31.10 11.96 29.21
CA ARG A 68 -29.92 12.81 29.03
C ARG A 68 -28.58 12.07 29.24
N ASP A 69 -28.56 11.06 30.11
CA ASP A 69 -27.34 10.35 30.46
C ASP A 69 -26.90 9.28 29.42
N GLN A 70 -27.86 8.65 28.75
CA GLN A 70 -27.53 7.64 27.71
C GLN A 70 -27.00 8.25 26.42
N ASP A 71 -27.50 9.41 26.07
CA ASP A 71 -27.12 10.12 24.83
C ASP A 71 -25.70 10.69 24.93
N HIS A 72 -25.33 11.22 26.09
CA HIS A 72 -23.99 11.75 26.34
C HIS A 72 -22.92 10.65 26.24
N SER A 73 -23.22 9.46 26.76
CA SER A 73 -22.32 8.29 26.72
C SER A 73 -22.11 7.76 25.29
N GLN A 74 -23.12 7.83 24.42
CA GLN A 74 -22.99 7.39 23.02
C GLN A 74 -22.16 8.36 22.18
N VAL A 75 -22.35 9.66 22.35
CA VAL A 75 -21.55 10.70 21.67
C VAL A 75 -20.10 10.63 22.12
N GLU A 76 -19.85 10.47 23.42
CA GLU A 76 -18.50 10.35 23.97
C GLU A 76 -17.79 9.09 23.48
N SER A 77 -18.48 7.94 23.43
CA SER A 77 -17.97 6.70 22.87
C SER A 77 -17.66 6.82 21.36
N ALA A 78 -18.50 7.51 20.60
CA ALA A 78 -18.29 7.75 19.18
C ALA A 78 -17.06 8.66 18.94
N ALA A 79 -16.89 9.70 19.74
CA ALA A 79 -15.73 10.60 19.68
C ALA A 79 -14.42 9.86 20.03
N MET A 80 -14.43 9.03 21.06
CA MET A 80 -13.26 8.21 21.42
C MET A 80 -12.88 7.22 20.31
N ALA A 81 -13.88 6.64 19.65
CA ALA A 81 -13.64 5.72 18.52
C ALA A 81 -13.07 6.44 17.29
N LEU A 82 -13.48 7.68 17.04
CA LEU A 82 -12.95 8.52 15.97
C LEU A 82 -11.49 8.90 16.26
N ASP A 83 -11.18 9.36 17.46
CA ASP A 83 -9.82 9.69 17.90
C ASP A 83 -8.86 8.48 17.80
N ALA A 84 -9.35 7.28 18.09
CA ALA A 84 -8.57 6.05 17.90
C ALA A 84 -8.27 5.76 16.41
N LEU A 85 -9.24 6.00 15.52
CA LEU A 85 -9.05 5.85 14.08
C LEU A 85 -8.09 6.90 13.50
N GLU A 86 -8.15 8.14 13.98
CA GLU A 86 -7.21 9.20 13.57
C GLU A 86 -5.77 8.86 13.98
N ARG A 87 -5.56 8.29 15.17
CA ARG A 87 -4.24 7.79 15.58
C ARG A 87 -3.77 6.63 14.69
N GLU A 88 -4.65 5.66 14.40
CA GLU A 88 -4.33 4.55 13.49
C GLU A 88 -3.96 5.08 12.08
N LEU A 89 -4.66 6.12 11.61
CA LEU A 89 -4.37 6.79 10.34
C LEU A 89 -2.98 7.42 10.34
N GLN A 90 -2.63 8.14 11.40
CA GLN A 90 -1.31 8.78 11.51
C GLN A 90 -0.19 7.74 11.51
N GLU A 91 -0.35 6.65 12.25
CA GLU A 91 0.62 5.54 12.26
C GLU A 91 0.75 4.89 10.88
N ALA A 92 -0.37 4.66 10.19
CA ALA A 92 -0.37 4.09 8.84
C ALA A 92 0.30 5.03 7.81
N ARG A 93 0.09 6.34 7.93
CA ARG A 93 0.76 7.35 7.08
C ARG A 93 2.27 7.38 7.32
N ASN A 94 2.71 7.31 8.57
CA ASN A 94 4.13 7.25 8.91
C ASN A 94 4.76 5.97 8.33
N ALA A 95 4.14 4.80 8.54
CA ALA A 95 4.62 3.55 7.98
C ALA A 95 4.68 3.55 6.45
N CYS A 96 3.71 4.21 5.78
CA CYS A 96 3.73 4.38 4.33
C CYS A 96 4.88 5.29 3.87
N ALA A 97 5.17 6.36 4.62
CA ALA A 97 6.31 7.23 4.34
C ALA A 97 7.64 6.49 4.50
N ASP A 98 7.82 5.75 5.58
CA ASP A 98 9.00 4.93 5.84
C ASP A 98 9.21 3.87 4.76
N ALA A 99 8.14 3.18 4.33
CA ALA A 99 8.20 2.22 3.25
C ALA A 99 8.64 2.88 1.92
N LYS A 100 8.16 4.09 1.61
CA LYS A 100 8.58 4.84 0.42
C LYS A 100 10.06 5.20 0.47
N VAL A 101 10.56 5.65 1.61
CA VAL A 101 11.98 5.98 1.80
C VAL A 101 12.83 4.72 1.63
N ALA A 102 12.48 3.62 2.30
CA ALA A 102 13.22 2.37 2.22
C ALA A 102 13.29 1.81 0.78
N VAL A 103 12.18 1.88 0.03
CA VAL A 103 12.14 1.44 -1.37
C VAL A 103 12.92 2.41 -2.26
N ALA A 104 12.85 3.73 -2.03
CA ALA A 104 13.62 4.71 -2.81
C ALA A 104 15.14 4.52 -2.62
N GLU A 105 15.61 4.32 -1.40
CA GLU A 105 17.01 4.02 -1.10
C GLU A 105 17.46 2.71 -1.75
N PHE A 106 16.60 1.71 -1.75
CA PHE A 106 16.87 0.43 -2.39
C PHE A 106 16.97 0.57 -3.92
N ILE A 107 16.07 1.34 -4.56
CA ILE A 107 16.14 1.63 -5.99
C ILE A 107 17.40 2.43 -6.34
N ALA A 108 17.84 3.32 -5.46
CA ALA A 108 19.05 4.12 -5.67
C ALA A 108 20.36 3.29 -5.75
N THR A 109 20.32 2.02 -5.36
CA THR A 109 21.44 1.09 -5.57
C THR A 109 21.68 0.71 -7.04
N LEU A 110 20.70 0.95 -7.93
CA LEU A 110 20.90 0.76 -9.36
C LEU A 110 21.80 1.86 -9.94
N GLU A 111 22.73 1.49 -10.82
CA GLU A 111 23.63 2.46 -11.47
C GLU A 111 22.96 3.22 -12.62
N ASP A 112 22.02 2.56 -13.33
CA ASP A 112 21.32 3.13 -14.49
C ASP A 112 20.15 3.99 -14.07
N VAL A 113 20.25 5.31 -14.29
CA VAL A 113 19.21 6.30 -13.99
C VAL A 113 17.87 5.99 -14.68
N ASN A 114 17.89 5.43 -15.89
CA ASN A 114 16.65 5.05 -16.59
C ASN A 114 15.97 3.85 -15.91
N GLN A 115 16.77 2.89 -15.42
CA GLN A 115 16.21 1.78 -14.64
C GLN A 115 15.64 2.26 -13.31
N GLN A 116 16.34 3.16 -12.59
CA GLN A 116 15.82 3.81 -11.39
C GLN A 116 14.49 4.49 -11.66
N ALA A 117 14.42 5.32 -12.71
CA ALA A 117 13.21 6.05 -13.07
C ALA A 117 12.02 5.13 -13.38
N VAL A 118 12.24 4.06 -14.15
CA VAL A 118 11.19 3.08 -14.48
C VAL A 118 10.66 2.38 -13.22
N VAL A 119 11.56 1.91 -12.35
CA VAL A 119 11.18 1.19 -11.12
C VAL A 119 10.46 2.13 -10.15
N THR A 120 10.97 3.36 -9.96
CA THR A 120 10.33 4.39 -9.13
C THR A 120 8.91 4.69 -9.61
N LYS A 121 8.73 4.99 -10.91
CA LYS A 121 7.42 5.28 -11.49
C LYS A 121 6.44 4.11 -11.34
N LYS A 122 6.93 2.88 -11.52
CA LYS A 122 6.09 1.70 -11.42
C LYS A 122 5.66 1.36 -10.00
N TYR A 123 6.57 1.39 -9.04
CA TYR A 123 6.32 0.87 -7.68
C TYR A 123 6.00 1.96 -6.66
N ILE A 124 6.65 3.13 -6.73
CA ILE A 124 6.38 4.23 -5.79
C ILE A 124 5.20 5.08 -6.27
N HIS A 125 5.14 5.41 -7.57
CA HIS A 125 4.06 6.22 -8.13
C HIS A 125 2.88 5.40 -8.66
N GLY A 126 2.99 4.07 -8.75
CA GLY A 126 1.93 3.17 -9.18
C GLY A 126 1.48 3.35 -10.64
N GLN A 127 2.33 3.93 -11.51
CA GLN A 127 1.98 4.23 -12.89
C GLN A 127 1.88 2.98 -13.76
N ASP A 128 1.04 3.04 -14.81
CA ASP A 128 0.95 2.02 -15.83
C ASP A 128 2.07 2.15 -16.87
N TRP A 129 2.36 1.09 -17.59
CA TRP A 129 3.48 1.03 -18.53
C TRP A 129 3.38 2.08 -19.63
N GLU A 130 2.18 2.35 -20.11
CA GLU A 130 1.88 3.34 -21.14
C GLU A 130 2.20 4.75 -20.65
N LYS A 131 1.80 5.08 -19.41
CA LYS A 131 2.08 6.37 -18.79
C LYS A 131 3.58 6.56 -18.55
N ILE A 132 4.27 5.52 -18.05
CA ILE A 132 5.73 5.56 -17.87
C ILE A 132 6.44 5.79 -19.21
N ALA A 133 6.01 5.10 -20.26
CA ALA A 133 6.58 5.22 -21.59
C ALA A 133 6.40 6.64 -22.16
N LEU A 134 5.21 7.21 -22.01
CA LEU A 134 4.91 8.59 -22.39
C LEU A 134 5.77 9.60 -21.64
N ASP A 135 5.82 9.48 -20.32
CA ASP A 135 6.58 10.38 -19.44
C ASP A 135 8.10 10.36 -19.72
N MET A 136 8.62 9.22 -20.15
CA MET A 136 10.05 9.04 -20.43
C MET A 136 10.40 9.22 -21.92
N GLY A 137 9.43 9.47 -22.80
CA GLY A 137 9.64 9.59 -24.22
C GLY A 137 10.15 8.30 -24.88
N MET A 138 9.75 7.13 -24.36
CA MET A 138 10.20 5.82 -24.77
C MET A 138 9.03 4.93 -25.24
N SER A 139 9.34 3.84 -25.95
CA SER A 139 8.33 2.82 -26.23
C SER A 139 8.04 1.97 -24.98
N VAL A 140 6.81 1.48 -24.83
CA VAL A 140 6.41 0.55 -23.75
C VAL A 140 7.36 -0.66 -23.69
N ARG A 141 7.76 -1.21 -24.84
CA ARG A 141 8.71 -2.32 -24.95
C ARG A 141 10.08 -1.96 -24.35
N THR A 142 10.54 -0.72 -24.57
CA THR A 142 11.82 -0.24 -23.99
C THR A 142 11.73 -0.14 -22.47
N VAL A 143 10.65 0.43 -21.95
CA VAL A 143 10.38 0.55 -20.50
C VAL A 143 10.32 -0.83 -19.85
N GLN A 144 9.58 -1.77 -20.42
CA GLN A 144 9.51 -3.14 -19.90
C GLN A 144 10.87 -3.86 -19.93
N ARG A 145 11.71 -3.59 -20.95
CA ARG A 145 13.07 -4.13 -21.02
C ARG A 145 13.98 -3.56 -19.93
N LEU A 146 13.89 -2.24 -19.68
CA LEU A 146 14.64 -1.59 -18.58
C LEU A 146 14.24 -2.17 -17.22
N HIS A 147 12.94 -2.32 -16.97
CA HIS A 147 12.41 -2.97 -15.79
C HIS A 147 12.91 -4.41 -15.64
N GLY A 148 12.86 -5.20 -16.74
CA GLY A 148 13.34 -6.59 -16.74
C GLY A 148 14.84 -6.73 -16.47
N ARG A 149 15.65 -5.70 -16.76
CA ARG A 149 17.08 -5.65 -16.43
C ARG A 149 17.33 -5.19 -15.00
N ALA A 150 16.49 -4.32 -14.45
CA ALA A 150 16.60 -3.83 -13.09
C ALA A 150 16.29 -4.91 -12.03
N LEU A 151 15.28 -5.75 -12.28
CA LEU A 151 14.86 -6.76 -11.31
C LEU A 151 15.95 -7.73 -10.86
N PRO A 152 16.78 -8.32 -11.74
CA PRO A 152 17.87 -9.20 -11.32
C PRO A 152 18.88 -8.49 -10.42
N LEU A 153 19.25 -7.25 -10.74
CA LEU A 153 20.20 -6.45 -9.96
C LEU A 153 19.65 -6.14 -8.55
N LEU A 154 18.39 -5.76 -8.49
CA LEU A 154 17.72 -5.54 -7.20
C LEU A 154 17.57 -6.84 -6.40
N GLN A 155 17.30 -7.98 -7.06
CA GLN A 155 17.22 -9.26 -6.36
C GLN A 155 18.55 -9.63 -5.71
N GLU A 156 19.66 -9.46 -6.42
CA GLU A 156 21.00 -9.69 -5.91
C GLU A 156 21.32 -8.78 -4.72
N THR A 157 20.99 -7.49 -4.82
CA THR A 157 21.16 -6.52 -3.72
C THR A 157 20.33 -6.90 -2.50
N LEU A 158 19.08 -7.38 -2.70
CA LEU A 158 18.21 -7.81 -1.61
C LEU A 158 18.79 -9.06 -0.91
N GLU A 159 19.27 -10.04 -1.66
CA GLU A 159 19.88 -11.25 -1.13
C GLU A 159 21.16 -10.94 -0.33
N GLN A 160 21.99 -10.01 -0.79
CA GLN A 160 23.17 -9.54 -0.06
C GLN A 160 22.80 -8.86 1.27
N LYS A 161 21.76 -8.01 1.28
CA LYS A 161 21.28 -7.36 2.51
C LYS A 161 20.68 -8.35 3.52
N MET A 162 20.08 -9.43 3.06
CA MET A 162 19.52 -10.46 3.95
C MET A 162 20.59 -11.42 4.50
N ALA A 163 21.76 -11.49 3.86
CA ALA A 163 22.88 -12.34 4.28
C ALA A 163 23.87 -11.63 5.23
N SER A 164 23.74 -10.30 5.40
CA SER A 164 24.58 -9.45 6.28
C SER A 164 23.95 -9.23 7.63
#